data_5de46b6da11123db5fe4008432bf8b0e
#
_entry.id   5de46b6da11123db5fe4008432bf8b0e
#
_cell.length_a   1.000
_cell.length_b   1.000
_cell.length_c   1.000
_cell.angle_alpha   90.00
_cell.angle_beta   90.00
_cell.angle_gamma   90.00
#
_symmetry.space_group_name_H-M   'P 1'
#
loop_
_entity.id
_entity.type
_entity.pdbx_description
1 polymer ?
#
loop_
_entity_poly.entity_id
_entity_poly.type
_entity_poly.pdbx_seq_one_letter_code
_entity_poly.pdbx_strand_id
1 'polypeptide(L)'
;MAALTISAPIVARAGSFAGRKLATNATNGTVGKTAARAVWMPGSTPPAHLDGSLPCDYGFDPLNLGKEPANLARFQEAEIIHSRWAMLGVAGAAGAEAITGVTWTEAPVQDTQTYLGAPTPFPLPVVVAIEIFVMAYVEQQRSSEKDPVKRLYPGGMFDPAGFSKGADFETLKRKEIANGRVAMLAFAGIIGEAQANNLEGPVAALGRHIADPWHVNAAVNAAAVPYL
;
A
#
# COMPACT_ATOMS: atom_id res chain seq x y z
N MET A 1 22.22 65.94 24.83
CA MET A 1 20.84 66.19 24.41
C MET A 1 20.12 64.89 24.26
N ALA A 2 19.17 64.73 25.14
CA ALA A 2 18.06 63.79 25.27
C ALA A 2 18.11 62.44 24.57
N ALA A 3 18.31 61.40 25.41
CA ALA A 3 17.97 60.00 25.17
C ALA A 3 16.44 59.85 25.31
N LEU A 4 15.81 59.16 24.36
CA LEU A 4 14.45 58.65 24.51
C LEU A 4 14.49 57.13 24.52
N THR A 5 14.45 56.57 25.74
CA THR A 5 14.18 55.18 26.02
C THR A 5 12.66 54.95 26.01
N ILE A 6 12.16 54.16 25.10
CA ILE A 6 10.77 53.66 25.17
C ILE A 6 10.86 52.15 25.48
N SER A 7 10.63 51.87 26.76
CA SER A 7 10.41 50.53 27.25
C SER A 7 8.90 50.25 27.25
N ALA A 8 8.45 49.27 26.46
CA ALA A 8 7.10 48.74 26.55
C ALA A 8 7.14 47.34 27.20
N PRO A 9 6.30 47.08 28.21
CA PRO A 9 6.27 45.77 28.84
C PRO A 9 5.47 44.77 27.99
N ILE A 10 6.10 43.64 27.73
CA ILE A 10 5.42 42.46 27.14
C ILE A 10 4.56 41.87 28.26
N VAL A 11 3.26 42.07 28.17
CA VAL A 11 2.28 41.40 29.02
C VAL A 11 2.08 39.97 28.46
N ALA A 12 2.70 38.97 29.08
CA ALA A 12 2.42 37.59 28.82
C ALA A 12 1.02 37.25 29.35
N ARG A 13 0.06 37.09 28.43
CA ARG A 13 -1.28 36.62 28.74
C ARG A 13 -1.24 35.11 28.89
N ALA A 14 -1.10 34.63 30.12
CA ALA A 14 -1.29 33.23 30.48
C ALA A 14 -2.77 32.87 30.27
N GLY A 15 -3.07 32.22 29.15
CA GLY A 15 -4.35 31.59 28.91
C GLY A 15 -4.44 30.33 29.78
N SER A 16 -5.29 30.36 30.82
CA SER A 16 -5.58 29.16 31.61
C SER A 16 -6.29 28.14 30.72
N PHE A 17 -5.60 27.06 30.47
CA PHE A 17 -6.21 25.84 29.92
C PHE A 17 -7.08 25.21 31.04
N ALA A 18 -8.36 25.61 31.09
CA ALA A 18 -9.34 24.92 31.90
C ALA A 18 -9.55 23.52 31.31
N GLY A 19 -9.02 22.53 31.99
CA GLY A 19 -9.19 21.13 31.64
C GLY A 19 -10.66 20.77 31.59
N ARG A 20 -11.16 20.55 30.38
CA ARG A 20 -12.49 19.97 30.15
C ARG A 20 -12.42 18.52 30.66
N LYS A 21 -12.94 18.26 31.88
CA LYS A 21 -13.14 16.91 32.40
C LYS A 21 -14.03 16.18 31.41
N LEU A 22 -13.47 15.24 30.66
CA LEU A 22 -14.22 14.23 29.94
C LEU A 22 -14.96 13.42 31.00
N ALA A 23 -16.30 13.57 31.04
CA ALA A 23 -17.15 12.74 31.86
C ALA A 23 -16.97 11.30 31.37
N THR A 24 -16.28 10.49 32.19
CA THR A 24 -16.30 9.03 32.07
C THR A 24 -17.71 8.57 32.48
N ASN A 25 -18.62 8.53 31.54
CA ASN A 25 -19.83 7.72 31.69
C ASN A 25 -19.40 6.24 31.59
N ALA A 26 -19.05 5.68 32.74
CA ALA A 26 -19.04 4.25 32.91
C ALA A 26 -20.50 3.78 32.96
N THR A 27 -21.14 3.71 31.81
CA THR A 27 -22.33 2.90 31.65
C THR A 27 -21.85 1.46 31.62
N ASN A 28 -22.20 0.69 32.68
CA ASN A 28 -22.29 -0.75 32.62
C ASN A 28 -23.27 -1.13 31.51
N GLY A 29 -22.85 -1.05 30.27
CA GLY A 29 -23.54 -1.55 29.13
C GLY A 29 -23.33 -3.05 29.10
N THR A 30 -24.39 -3.80 29.36
CA THR A 30 -24.61 -5.15 28.89
C THR A 30 -23.86 -5.36 27.60
N VAL A 31 -22.94 -6.35 27.59
CA VAL A 31 -22.26 -6.83 26.40
C VAL A 31 -23.35 -7.26 25.41
N GLY A 32 -23.84 -6.30 24.64
CA GLY A 32 -24.69 -6.58 23.49
C GLY A 32 -23.89 -7.51 22.58
N LYS A 33 -24.48 -8.64 22.20
CA LYS A 33 -23.93 -9.55 21.19
C LYS A 33 -23.51 -8.71 19.99
N THR A 34 -22.24 -8.32 19.94
CA THR A 34 -21.63 -7.73 18.77
C THR A 34 -21.88 -8.74 17.65
N ALA A 35 -22.58 -8.34 16.61
CA ALA A 35 -22.77 -9.17 15.43
C ALA A 35 -21.40 -9.75 15.09
N ALA A 36 -21.30 -11.09 15.04
CA ALA A 36 -20.03 -11.76 14.90
C ALA A 36 -19.37 -11.29 13.61
N ARG A 37 -18.38 -10.39 13.72
CA ARG A 37 -17.63 -9.93 12.57
C ARG A 37 -16.81 -11.08 12.01
N ALA A 38 -16.57 -11.09 10.72
CA ALA A 38 -15.66 -12.05 10.11
C ALA A 38 -14.25 -11.87 10.69
N VAL A 39 -13.68 -12.95 11.18
CA VAL A 39 -12.29 -12.99 11.68
C VAL A 39 -11.45 -13.88 10.78
N TRP A 40 -10.15 -13.62 10.70
CA TRP A 40 -9.22 -14.34 9.84
C TRP A 40 -9.12 -15.84 10.17
N MET A 41 -9.33 -16.22 11.41
CA MET A 41 -9.38 -17.62 11.85
C MET A 41 -10.61 -17.84 12.73
N PRO A 42 -11.52 -18.78 12.37
CA PRO A 42 -12.69 -19.09 13.16
C PRO A 42 -12.33 -19.47 14.60
N GLY A 43 -13.02 -18.86 15.56
CA GLY A 43 -12.76 -19.09 16.99
C GLY A 43 -11.63 -18.27 17.59
N SER A 44 -10.89 -17.48 16.80
CA SER A 44 -9.88 -16.56 17.34
C SER A 44 -10.52 -15.31 17.92
N THR A 45 -9.93 -14.78 18.99
CA THR A 45 -10.29 -13.47 19.56
C THR A 45 -9.41 -12.40 18.93
N PRO A 46 -10.00 -11.43 18.22
CA PRO A 46 -9.22 -10.35 17.63
C PRO A 46 -8.57 -9.49 18.72
N PRO A 47 -7.38 -8.91 18.47
CA PRO A 47 -6.75 -7.97 19.38
C PRO A 47 -7.66 -6.78 19.68
N ALA A 48 -7.56 -6.22 20.90
CA ALA A 48 -8.44 -5.14 21.36
C ALA A 48 -8.30 -3.82 20.53
N HIS A 49 -7.15 -3.60 19.89
CA HIS A 49 -6.90 -2.43 19.06
C HIS A 49 -7.47 -2.55 17.63
N LEU A 50 -7.91 -3.75 17.23
CA LEU A 50 -8.58 -4.00 15.96
C LEU A 50 -10.07 -4.20 16.25
N ASP A 51 -10.84 -3.13 16.20
CA ASP A 51 -12.26 -3.08 16.60
C ASP A 51 -13.24 -3.30 15.43
N GLY A 52 -12.70 -3.44 14.20
CA GLY A 52 -13.51 -3.58 12.98
C GLY A 52 -13.85 -2.25 12.31
N SER A 53 -13.34 -1.12 12.78
CA SER A 53 -13.58 0.20 12.19
C SER A 53 -12.83 0.39 10.87
N LEU A 54 -11.71 -0.30 10.69
CA LEU A 54 -10.92 -0.23 9.46
C LEU A 54 -11.53 -1.12 8.36
N PRO A 55 -11.44 -0.69 7.09
CA PRO A 55 -11.86 -1.53 5.97
C PRO A 55 -11.06 -2.84 5.94
N CYS A 56 -11.75 -3.98 5.75
CA CYS A 56 -11.14 -5.31 5.74
C CYS A 56 -10.36 -5.66 7.03
N ASP A 57 -10.79 -5.14 8.18
CA ASP A 57 -10.26 -5.57 9.47
C ASP A 57 -10.86 -6.92 9.86
N TYR A 58 -10.06 -7.98 9.72
CA TYR A 58 -10.38 -9.35 10.13
C TYR A 58 -9.69 -9.74 11.44
N GLY A 59 -9.10 -8.78 12.17
CA GLY A 59 -8.43 -9.02 13.46
C GLY A 59 -7.09 -9.76 13.34
N PHE A 60 -6.37 -9.61 12.23
CA PHE A 60 -5.07 -10.24 12.03
C PHE A 60 -3.93 -9.29 12.43
N ASP A 61 -3.39 -9.47 13.62
CA ASP A 61 -2.16 -8.82 14.08
C ASP A 61 -1.45 -9.72 15.11
N PRO A 62 -0.82 -10.82 14.67
CA PRO A 62 -0.20 -11.79 15.58
C PRO A 62 1.00 -11.23 16.34
N LEU A 63 1.69 -10.23 15.80
CA LEU A 63 2.87 -9.59 16.41
C LEU A 63 2.52 -8.32 17.21
N ASN A 64 1.23 -7.93 17.24
CA ASN A 64 0.75 -6.71 17.89
C ASN A 64 1.46 -5.42 17.42
N LEU A 65 1.82 -5.35 16.15
CA LEU A 65 2.49 -4.20 15.56
C LEU A 65 1.61 -2.95 15.51
N GLY A 66 0.29 -3.14 15.36
CA GLY A 66 -0.73 -2.08 15.33
C GLY A 66 -1.22 -1.63 16.71
N LYS A 67 -0.65 -2.12 17.81
CA LYS A 67 -1.13 -1.81 19.16
C LYS A 67 -1.09 -0.32 19.50
N GLU A 68 -0.04 0.37 19.05
CA GLU A 68 0.07 1.82 19.18
C GLU A 68 -0.71 2.53 18.08
N PRO A 69 -1.66 3.44 18.38
CA PRO A 69 -2.49 4.10 17.37
C PRO A 69 -1.71 4.84 16.28
N ALA A 70 -0.58 5.45 16.63
CA ALA A 70 0.28 6.13 15.67
C ALA A 70 0.92 5.14 14.68
N ASN A 71 1.32 3.97 15.14
CA ASN A 71 1.86 2.90 14.30
C ASN A 71 0.75 2.30 13.42
N LEU A 72 -0.45 2.09 13.96
CA LEU A 72 -1.58 1.58 13.19
C LEU A 72 -1.91 2.49 12.01
N ALA A 73 -1.99 3.81 12.24
CA ALA A 73 -2.23 4.78 11.17
C ALA A 73 -1.13 4.76 10.10
N ARG A 74 0.14 4.67 10.51
CA ARG A 74 1.29 4.56 9.59
C ARG A 74 1.25 3.25 8.78
N PHE A 75 0.93 2.13 9.40
CA PHE A 75 0.82 0.85 8.70
C PHE A 75 -0.36 0.80 7.76
N GLN A 76 -1.48 1.45 8.10
CA GLN A 76 -2.62 1.60 7.19
C GLN A 76 -2.22 2.40 5.93
N GLU A 77 -1.48 3.50 6.11
CA GLU A 77 -0.97 4.27 4.97
C GLU A 77 -0.02 3.42 4.12
N ALA A 78 0.93 2.75 4.76
CA ALA A 78 1.88 1.87 4.07
C ALA A 78 1.16 0.74 3.32
N GLU A 79 0.19 0.09 3.93
CA GLU A 79 -0.60 -0.99 3.30
C GLU A 79 -1.28 -0.51 2.01
N ILE A 80 -1.94 0.64 2.04
CA ILE A 80 -2.66 1.17 0.87
C ILE A 80 -1.69 1.55 -0.25
N ILE A 81 -0.58 2.21 0.07
CA ILE A 81 0.41 2.59 -0.95
C ILE A 81 1.08 1.36 -1.56
N HIS A 82 1.52 0.40 -0.74
CA HIS A 82 2.08 -0.86 -1.24
C HIS A 82 1.06 -1.66 -2.05
N SER A 83 -0.20 -1.67 -1.65
CA SER A 83 -1.29 -2.31 -2.39
C SER A 83 -1.45 -1.74 -3.79
N ARG A 84 -1.46 -0.42 -3.92
CA ARG A 84 -1.58 0.27 -5.22
C ARG A 84 -0.40 -0.03 -6.13
N TRP A 85 0.82 0.06 -5.60
CA TRP A 85 2.02 -0.30 -6.34
C TRP A 85 2.06 -1.75 -6.74
N ALA A 86 1.64 -2.67 -5.87
CA ALA A 86 1.61 -4.09 -6.18
C ALA A 86 0.58 -4.42 -7.27
N MET A 87 -0.61 -3.80 -7.23
CA MET A 87 -1.60 -3.98 -8.30
C MET A 87 -1.06 -3.52 -9.66
N LEU A 88 -0.38 -2.38 -9.72
CA LEU A 88 0.28 -1.90 -10.93
C LEU A 88 1.46 -2.81 -11.32
N GLY A 89 2.23 -3.29 -10.35
CA GLY A 89 3.38 -4.17 -10.59
C GLY A 89 2.97 -5.51 -11.19
N VAL A 90 1.93 -6.16 -10.66
CA VAL A 90 1.41 -7.43 -11.21
C VAL A 90 0.87 -7.22 -12.62
N ALA A 91 0.05 -6.18 -12.82
CA ALA A 91 -0.51 -5.87 -14.13
C ALA A 91 0.58 -5.50 -15.15
N GLY A 92 1.61 -4.77 -14.70
CA GLY A 92 2.75 -4.38 -15.54
C GLY A 92 3.61 -5.55 -15.93
N ALA A 93 4.00 -6.41 -14.97
CA ALA A 93 4.84 -7.57 -15.25
C ALA A 93 4.16 -8.57 -16.20
N ALA A 94 2.92 -8.97 -15.89
CA ALA A 94 2.20 -9.93 -16.74
C ALA A 94 1.73 -9.31 -18.06
N GLY A 95 1.25 -8.05 -18.05
CA GLY A 95 0.76 -7.36 -19.24
C GLY A 95 1.86 -7.02 -20.23
N ALA A 96 3.02 -6.57 -19.78
CA ALA A 96 4.17 -6.29 -20.63
C ALA A 96 4.63 -7.57 -21.35
N GLU A 97 4.81 -8.66 -20.60
CA GLU A 97 5.20 -9.94 -21.17
C GLU A 97 4.17 -10.48 -22.19
N ALA A 98 2.87 -10.42 -21.85
CA ALA A 98 1.82 -10.89 -22.74
C ALA A 98 1.72 -10.10 -24.05
N ILE A 99 2.03 -8.79 -24.03
CA ILE A 99 1.91 -7.91 -25.21
C ILE A 99 3.21 -7.87 -26.01
N THR A 100 4.35 -7.79 -25.34
CA THR A 100 5.66 -7.56 -25.99
C THR A 100 6.51 -8.83 -26.08
N GLY A 101 6.21 -9.86 -25.31
CA GLY A 101 7.05 -11.05 -25.16
C GLY A 101 8.33 -10.82 -24.36
N VAL A 102 8.53 -9.61 -23.83
CA VAL A 102 9.70 -9.24 -23.01
C VAL A 102 9.35 -9.36 -21.53
N THR A 103 10.14 -10.10 -20.79
CA THR A 103 9.92 -10.26 -19.34
C THR A 103 10.29 -9.00 -18.57
N TRP A 104 9.68 -8.81 -17.41
CA TRP A 104 9.99 -7.66 -16.54
C TRP A 104 11.45 -7.66 -16.05
N THR A 105 12.10 -8.82 -16.03
CA THR A 105 13.52 -8.98 -15.67
C THR A 105 14.48 -8.63 -16.81
N GLU A 106 14.05 -8.85 -18.05
CA GLU A 106 14.84 -8.54 -19.25
C GLU A 106 14.65 -7.11 -19.73
N ALA A 107 13.49 -6.52 -19.51
CA ALA A 107 13.15 -5.19 -20.00
C ALA A 107 14.19 -4.10 -19.68
N PRO A 108 14.81 -4.04 -18.49
CA PRO A 108 15.85 -3.04 -18.20
C PRO A 108 17.21 -3.36 -18.81
N VAL A 109 17.44 -4.59 -19.30
CA VAL A 109 18.72 -5.06 -19.84
C VAL A 109 18.69 -5.06 -21.37
N GLN A 110 17.53 -5.28 -21.98
CA GLN A 110 17.36 -5.19 -23.43
C GLN A 110 17.62 -3.78 -23.96
N ASP A 111 17.83 -3.69 -25.26
CA ASP A 111 18.01 -2.41 -25.93
C ASP A 111 16.79 -1.51 -25.72
N THR A 112 16.90 -0.66 -24.69
CA THR A 112 15.83 0.26 -24.27
C THR A 112 15.60 1.40 -25.26
N GLN A 113 16.24 1.36 -26.43
CA GLN A 113 16.07 2.35 -27.47
C GLN A 113 14.76 2.21 -28.23
N THR A 114 14.03 1.10 -28.04
CA THR A 114 12.72 0.88 -28.67
C THR A 114 11.65 0.53 -27.64
N TYR A 115 10.47 1.17 -27.76
CA TYR A 115 9.26 0.85 -27.02
C TYR A 115 8.11 0.56 -27.99
N LEU A 116 7.59 -0.67 -27.96
CA LEU A 116 6.58 -1.14 -28.92
C LEU A 116 6.96 -0.92 -30.40
N GLY A 117 8.24 -1.10 -30.72
CA GLY A 117 8.76 -0.91 -32.07
C GLY A 117 9.07 0.53 -32.48
N ALA A 118 8.78 1.51 -31.62
CA ALA A 118 9.15 2.90 -31.83
C ALA A 118 10.44 3.26 -31.04
N PRO A 119 11.34 4.05 -31.61
CA PRO A 119 12.55 4.49 -30.90
C PRO A 119 12.18 5.37 -29.71
N THR A 120 12.76 5.10 -28.55
CA THR A 120 12.63 5.95 -27.37
C THR A 120 13.51 7.19 -27.51
N PRO A 121 13.03 8.38 -27.12
CA PRO A 121 13.76 9.62 -27.30
C PRO A 121 14.96 9.77 -26.33
N PHE A 122 15.01 8.95 -25.28
CA PHE A 122 16.02 9.08 -24.21
C PHE A 122 16.62 7.73 -23.86
N PRO A 123 17.94 7.67 -23.57
CA PRO A 123 18.59 6.47 -23.06
C PRO A 123 18.13 6.16 -21.61
N LEU A 124 18.21 4.89 -21.21
CA LEU A 124 17.74 4.40 -19.91
C LEU A 124 18.16 5.27 -18.70
N PRO A 125 19.44 5.71 -18.56
CA PRO A 125 19.83 6.52 -17.40
C PRO A 125 19.07 7.85 -17.29
N VAL A 126 18.71 8.44 -18.43
CA VAL A 126 17.94 9.69 -18.47
C VAL A 126 16.49 9.42 -18.07
N VAL A 127 15.89 8.34 -18.56
CA VAL A 127 14.52 7.95 -18.17
C VAL A 127 14.45 7.70 -16.66
N VAL A 128 15.40 6.94 -16.11
CA VAL A 128 15.47 6.66 -14.66
C VAL A 128 15.66 7.95 -13.86
N ALA A 129 16.51 8.88 -14.31
CA ALA A 129 16.70 10.17 -13.63
C ALA A 129 15.40 11.00 -13.62
N ILE A 130 14.68 11.04 -14.75
CA ILE A 130 13.38 11.73 -14.84
C ILE A 130 12.37 11.08 -13.88
N GLU A 131 12.30 9.75 -13.87
CA GLU A 131 11.41 9.00 -12.99
C GLU A 131 11.68 9.30 -11.52
N ILE A 132 12.93 9.23 -11.08
CA ILE A 132 13.33 9.54 -9.70
C ILE A 132 12.93 10.99 -9.34
N PHE A 133 13.18 11.95 -10.22
CA PHE A 133 12.83 13.35 -9.96
C PHE A 133 11.33 13.57 -9.85
N VAL A 134 10.56 13.02 -10.79
CA VAL A 134 9.08 13.12 -10.79
C VAL A 134 8.50 12.43 -9.56
N MET A 135 8.96 11.21 -9.24
CA MET A 135 8.48 10.48 -8.07
C MET A 135 8.84 11.19 -6.77
N ALA A 136 10.05 11.74 -6.64
CA ALA A 136 10.44 12.51 -5.46
C ALA A 136 9.52 13.73 -5.27
N TYR A 137 9.18 14.44 -6.34
CA TYR A 137 8.26 15.58 -6.30
C TYR A 137 6.84 15.15 -5.87
N VAL A 138 6.29 14.09 -6.47
CA VAL A 138 4.95 13.58 -6.14
C VAL A 138 4.88 13.11 -4.68
N GLU A 139 5.87 12.36 -4.21
CA GLU A 139 5.94 11.88 -2.84
C GLU A 139 6.12 13.02 -1.83
N GLN A 140 6.85 14.07 -2.19
CA GLN A 140 6.94 15.26 -1.37
C GLN A 140 5.59 15.97 -1.24
N GLN A 141 4.84 16.09 -2.33
CA GLN A 141 3.48 16.65 -2.29
C GLN A 141 2.56 15.79 -1.42
N ARG A 142 2.58 14.46 -1.58
CA ARG A 142 1.79 13.54 -0.77
C ARG A 142 2.15 13.66 0.73
N SER A 143 3.43 13.69 1.07
CA SER A 143 3.89 13.76 2.46
C SER A 143 3.64 15.12 3.13
N SER A 144 3.46 16.19 2.34
CA SER A 144 3.15 17.52 2.85
C SER A 144 1.69 17.67 3.32
N GLU A 145 0.79 16.76 2.87
CA GLU A 145 -0.59 16.74 3.33
C GLU A 145 -0.65 16.28 4.79
N LYS A 146 -1.24 17.12 5.64
CA LYS A 146 -1.33 16.88 7.10
C LYS A 146 -2.53 16.01 7.48
N ASP A 147 -3.57 16.00 6.67
CA ASP A 147 -4.76 15.22 6.91
C ASP A 147 -4.51 13.76 6.45
N PRO A 148 -4.47 12.78 7.36
CA PRO A 148 -4.20 11.38 7.01
C PRO A 148 -5.25 10.80 6.05
N VAL A 149 -6.50 11.25 6.14
CA VAL A 149 -7.57 10.77 5.24
C VAL A 149 -7.35 11.28 3.83
N LYS A 150 -7.00 12.56 3.67
CA LYS A 150 -6.69 13.14 2.35
C LYS A 150 -5.40 12.59 1.76
N ARG A 151 -4.44 12.21 2.61
CA ARG A 151 -3.20 11.57 2.16
C ARG A 151 -3.46 10.21 1.52
N LEU A 152 -4.43 9.46 2.04
CA LEU A 152 -4.84 8.15 1.51
C LEU A 152 -5.82 8.28 0.33
N TYR A 153 -6.78 9.17 0.46
CA TYR A 153 -7.88 9.36 -0.50
C TYR A 153 -8.03 10.86 -0.85
N PRO A 154 -7.12 11.40 -1.66
CA PRO A 154 -7.09 12.83 -1.95
C PRO A 154 -8.32 13.33 -2.72
N GLY A 155 -8.99 12.47 -3.51
CA GLY A 155 -10.12 12.87 -4.34
C GLY A 155 -9.72 13.89 -5.41
N GLY A 156 -10.65 14.73 -5.82
CA GLY A 156 -10.40 15.83 -6.75
C GLY A 156 -9.80 15.38 -8.07
N MET A 157 -8.58 15.81 -8.37
CA MET A 157 -7.86 15.46 -9.61
C MET A 157 -7.60 13.95 -9.75
N PHE A 158 -7.44 13.23 -8.63
CA PHE A 158 -7.22 11.79 -8.61
C PHE A 158 -8.50 10.96 -8.69
N ASP A 159 -9.67 11.61 -8.68
CA ASP A 159 -10.98 10.98 -8.83
C ASP A 159 -11.84 11.74 -9.85
N PRO A 160 -11.48 11.68 -11.14
CA PRO A 160 -12.21 12.40 -12.19
C PRO A 160 -13.64 11.91 -12.36
N ALA A 161 -13.91 10.64 -12.05
CA ALA A 161 -15.25 10.04 -12.15
C ALA A 161 -16.12 10.27 -10.89
N GLY A 162 -15.54 10.79 -9.81
CA GLY A 162 -16.27 11.14 -8.59
C GLY A 162 -16.73 9.94 -7.75
N PHE A 163 -16.09 8.78 -7.88
CA PHE A 163 -16.44 7.57 -7.11
C PHE A 163 -16.34 7.78 -5.58
N SER A 164 -15.44 8.65 -5.13
CA SER A 164 -15.29 8.99 -3.71
C SER A 164 -16.51 9.71 -3.12
N LYS A 165 -17.37 10.28 -3.96
CA LYS A 165 -18.59 10.99 -3.55
C LYS A 165 -19.83 10.09 -3.54
N GLY A 166 -19.72 8.88 -4.06
CA GLY A 166 -20.81 7.92 -4.14
C GLY A 166 -21.12 7.23 -2.81
N ALA A 167 -22.35 6.73 -2.66
CA ALA A 167 -22.77 5.94 -1.50
C ALA A 167 -21.98 4.64 -1.32
N ASP A 168 -21.37 4.12 -2.40
CA ASP A 168 -20.62 2.86 -2.41
C ASP A 168 -19.13 3.02 -2.04
N PHE A 169 -18.69 4.22 -1.64
CA PHE A 169 -17.28 4.50 -1.39
C PHE A 169 -16.63 3.55 -0.37
N GLU A 170 -17.32 3.22 0.71
CA GLU A 170 -16.81 2.25 1.70
C GLU A 170 -16.67 0.84 1.10
N THR A 171 -17.56 0.45 0.21
CA THR A 171 -17.45 -0.83 -0.52
C THR A 171 -16.25 -0.82 -1.46
N LEU A 172 -15.98 0.31 -2.13
CA LEU A 172 -14.82 0.46 -3.01
C LEU A 172 -13.50 0.41 -2.24
N LYS A 173 -13.41 1.04 -1.07
CA LYS A 173 -12.24 0.92 -0.17
C LYS A 173 -11.97 -0.54 0.22
N ARG A 174 -13.02 -1.28 0.57
CA ARG A 174 -12.88 -2.71 0.90
C ARG A 174 -12.38 -3.52 -0.29
N LYS A 175 -12.91 -3.27 -1.48
CA LYS A 175 -12.46 -3.93 -2.71
C LYS A 175 -10.99 -3.57 -3.02
N GLU A 176 -10.62 -2.31 -2.89
CA GLU A 176 -9.24 -1.85 -3.08
C GLU A 176 -8.26 -2.61 -2.18
N ILE A 177 -8.53 -2.65 -0.86
CA ILE A 177 -7.64 -3.31 0.10
C ILE A 177 -7.60 -4.83 -0.13
N ALA A 178 -8.75 -5.47 -0.38
CA ALA A 178 -8.79 -6.91 -0.65
C ALA A 178 -7.97 -7.29 -1.89
N ASN A 179 -8.17 -6.59 -3.02
CA ASN A 179 -7.38 -6.80 -4.24
C ASN A 179 -5.90 -6.43 -4.02
N GLY A 180 -5.64 -5.36 -3.28
CA GLY A 180 -4.29 -4.94 -2.95
C GLY A 180 -3.50 -5.97 -2.15
N ARG A 181 -4.11 -6.58 -1.15
CA ARG A 181 -3.50 -7.68 -0.36
C ARG A 181 -3.16 -8.88 -1.24
N VAL A 182 -4.08 -9.28 -2.12
CA VAL A 182 -3.82 -10.35 -3.09
C VAL A 182 -2.70 -9.97 -4.04
N ALA A 183 -2.68 -8.73 -4.54
CA ALA A 183 -1.63 -8.25 -5.44
C ALA A 183 -0.25 -8.20 -4.78
N MET A 184 -0.16 -7.80 -3.51
CA MET A 184 1.11 -7.82 -2.77
C MET A 184 1.68 -9.25 -2.66
N LEU A 185 0.83 -10.22 -2.33
CA LEU A 185 1.23 -11.63 -2.30
C LEU A 185 1.59 -12.17 -3.68
N ALA A 186 0.79 -11.82 -4.70
CA ALA A 186 1.05 -12.23 -6.08
C ALA A 186 2.37 -11.66 -6.61
N PHE A 187 2.67 -10.38 -6.34
CA PHE A 187 3.91 -9.76 -6.77
C PHE A 187 5.13 -10.38 -6.06
N ALA A 188 5.03 -10.66 -4.77
CA ALA A 188 6.04 -11.42 -4.05
C ALA A 188 6.23 -12.82 -4.64
N GLY A 189 5.13 -13.47 -5.06
CA GLY A 189 5.14 -14.75 -5.77
C GLY A 189 5.87 -14.67 -7.12
N ILE A 190 5.59 -13.63 -7.93
CA ILE A 190 6.27 -13.40 -9.22
C ILE A 190 7.78 -13.24 -9.02
N ILE A 191 8.20 -12.50 -8.00
CA ILE A 191 9.63 -12.33 -7.69
C ILE A 191 10.25 -13.69 -7.29
N GLY A 192 9.60 -14.42 -6.39
CA GLY A 192 10.08 -15.73 -5.95
C GLY A 192 10.14 -16.75 -7.08
N GLU A 193 9.13 -16.78 -7.94
CA GLU A 193 9.07 -17.64 -9.11
C GLU A 193 10.18 -17.32 -10.13
N ALA A 194 10.39 -16.03 -10.43
CA ALA A 194 11.47 -15.62 -11.31
C ALA A 194 12.85 -16.04 -10.77
N GLN A 195 13.07 -15.90 -9.46
CA GLN A 195 14.32 -16.37 -8.83
C GLN A 195 14.51 -17.88 -8.95
N ALA A 196 13.44 -18.66 -8.80
CA ALA A 196 13.49 -20.12 -8.90
C ALA A 196 13.61 -20.63 -10.34
N ASN A 197 13.10 -19.89 -11.32
CA ASN A 197 13.00 -20.31 -12.73
C ASN A 197 13.95 -19.53 -13.67
N ASN A 198 15.15 -19.18 -13.19
CA ASN A 198 16.17 -18.48 -14.00
C ASN A 198 15.66 -17.19 -14.66
N LEU A 199 14.91 -16.38 -13.90
CA LEU A 199 14.37 -15.08 -14.32
C LEU A 199 13.30 -15.16 -15.42
N GLU A 200 12.63 -16.30 -15.56
CA GLU A 200 11.49 -16.44 -16.46
C GLU A 200 10.33 -15.53 -16.05
N GLY A 201 9.57 -15.08 -17.03
CA GLY A 201 8.42 -14.22 -16.78
C GLY A 201 7.18 -14.99 -16.29
N PRO A 202 6.23 -14.30 -15.62
CA PRO A 202 5.08 -14.95 -15.00
C PRO A 202 4.11 -15.61 -16.00
N VAL A 203 4.01 -15.09 -17.23
CA VAL A 203 3.11 -15.66 -18.25
C VAL A 203 3.68 -16.94 -18.83
N ALA A 204 4.98 -16.96 -19.12
CA ALA A 204 5.67 -18.16 -19.62
C ALA A 204 5.70 -19.26 -18.54
N ALA A 205 6.02 -18.91 -17.31
CA ALA A 205 6.02 -19.85 -16.17
C ALA A 205 4.63 -20.47 -15.94
N LEU A 206 3.58 -19.65 -15.98
CA LEU A 206 2.20 -20.14 -15.90
C LEU A 206 1.86 -21.07 -17.06
N GLY A 207 2.27 -20.73 -18.27
CA GLY A 207 2.05 -21.58 -19.46
C GLY A 207 2.70 -22.97 -19.32
N ARG A 208 3.93 -23.03 -18.84
CA ARG A 208 4.63 -24.30 -18.56
C ARG A 208 3.93 -25.10 -17.46
N HIS A 209 3.54 -24.45 -16.37
CA HIS A 209 2.83 -25.13 -15.29
C HIS A 209 1.49 -25.71 -15.75
N ILE A 210 0.73 -25.00 -16.57
CA ILE A 210 -0.53 -25.50 -17.12
C ILE A 210 -0.30 -26.69 -18.08
N ALA A 211 0.79 -26.67 -18.87
CA ALA A 211 1.13 -27.74 -19.79
C ALA A 211 1.53 -29.02 -19.07
N ASP A 212 2.27 -28.93 -17.96
CA ASP A 212 2.70 -30.10 -17.16
C ASP A 212 2.69 -29.75 -15.64
N PRO A 213 1.52 -29.76 -15.01
CA PRO A 213 1.38 -29.31 -13.62
C PRO A 213 2.06 -30.26 -12.60
N TRP A 214 2.30 -31.51 -12.96
CA TRP A 214 2.89 -32.48 -12.04
C TRP A 214 4.41 -32.44 -11.99
N HIS A 215 5.07 -32.01 -13.08
CA HIS A 215 6.54 -31.94 -13.17
C HIS A 215 7.07 -30.49 -13.19
N VAL A 216 6.20 -29.50 -13.39
CA VAL A 216 6.57 -28.08 -13.36
C VAL A 216 5.86 -27.41 -12.20
N ASN A 217 6.43 -27.54 -11.00
CA ASN A 217 5.89 -26.92 -9.79
C ASN A 217 7.00 -26.71 -8.74
N ALA A 218 6.68 -25.99 -7.66
CA ALA A 218 7.65 -25.68 -6.62
C ALA A 218 8.25 -26.92 -5.92
N ALA A 219 7.50 -28.03 -5.84
CA ALA A 219 7.96 -29.23 -5.13
C ALA A 219 9.06 -29.99 -5.89
N VAL A 220 9.13 -29.87 -7.21
CA VAL A 220 10.17 -30.49 -8.04
C VAL A 220 11.25 -29.52 -8.50
N ASN A 221 11.14 -28.24 -8.13
CA ASN A 221 12.12 -27.22 -8.46
C ASN A 221 13.24 -27.18 -7.41
N ALA A 222 14.45 -27.59 -7.82
CA ALA A 222 15.62 -27.70 -6.93
C ALA A 222 16.02 -26.34 -6.30
N ALA A 223 15.71 -25.22 -6.95
CA ALA A 223 15.97 -23.89 -6.39
C ALA A 223 14.93 -23.49 -5.34
N ALA A 224 13.66 -23.93 -5.50
CA ALA A 224 12.60 -23.65 -4.54
C ALA A 224 12.65 -24.60 -3.32
N VAL A 225 13.09 -25.86 -3.53
CA VAL A 225 13.18 -26.88 -2.48
C VAL A 225 14.53 -27.60 -2.59
N PRO A 226 15.63 -26.98 -2.16
CA PRO A 226 16.99 -27.49 -2.40
C PRO A 226 17.36 -28.77 -1.64
N TYR A 227 16.48 -29.27 -0.78
CA TYR A 227 16.76 -30.45 0.08
C TYR A 227 15.76 -31.61 -0.10
N LEU A 228 14.93 -31.58 -1.14
CA LEU A 228 14.11 -32.74 -1.54
C LEU A 228 14.76 -33.49 -2.71
#